data_7ab63eb7e869e640cb9098b0b0f4ab20
#
_entry.id   7ab63eb7e869e640cb9098b0b0f4ab20
#
_cell.length_a   1.000
_cell.length_b   1.000
_cell.length_c   1.000
_cell.angle_alpha   90.00
_cell.angle_beta   90.00
_cell.angle_gamma   90.00
#
_symmetry.space_group_name_H-M   'P 1'
#
loop_
_entity.id
_entity.type
_entity.pdbx_description
1 polymer ?
#
loop_
_entity_poly.entity_id
_entity_poly.type
_entity_poly.pdbx_seq_one_letter_code
_entity_poly.pdbx_strand_id
1 'polypeptide(L)'
;MLYFFPASWTLNGIATKANDVLSMIDKQFIAGAKMYPKTGETTTTAVELEVNAKRRTAASIGKFGEEDLFRFTAASDGRYQIDTRGSTDIVMKLFGPNSETALIAEDDDSGVDTNALISRDLIAGQYFVQVRHYNRASGKGNYSIKVQRL
;
A
#
# COMPACT_ATOMS: atom_id res chain seq x y z
N MET A 1 -25.12 7.34 8.49
CA MET A 1 -26.42 7.91 8.92
C MET A 1 -27.49 6.94 8.48
N LEU A 2 -28.22 6.37 9.39
CA LEU A 2 -29.28 5.40 9.08
C LEU A 2 -30.60 6.16 8.99
N TYR A 3 -31.26 6.03 7.83
CA TYR A 3 -32.50 6.75 7.58
C TYR A 3 -33.68 5.91 8.08
N PHE A 4 -34.51 6.54 8.87
CA PHE A 4 -35.82 6.03 9.25
C PHE A 4 -36.86 6.53 8.23
N PHE A 5 -37.63 5.61 7.64
CA PHE A 5 -38.75 5.94 6.76
C PHE A 5 -40.06 5.65 7.48
N PRO A 6 -40.91 6.66 7.69
CA PRO A 6 -42.24 6.45 8.26
C PRO A 6 -43.12 5.60 7.32
N ALA A 7 -44.12 4.93 7.89
CA ALA A 7 -45.02 4.04 7.14
C ALA A 7 -45.69 4.73 5.94
N SER A 8 -45.94 6.05 6.04
CA SER A 8 -46.51 6.86 4.98
C SER A 8 -45.64 7.01 3.71
N TRP A 9 -44.33 6.68 3.85
CA TRP A 9 -43.39 6.79 2.73
C TRP A 9 -43.05 5.42 2.12
N THR A 10 -43.67 4.35 2.60
CA THR A 10 -43.45 2.99 2.11
C THR A 10 -44.68 2.48 1.36
N LEU A 11 -44.49 1.77 0.27
CA LEU A 11 -45.59 1.25 -0.56
C LEU A 11 -46.49 0.24 0.16
N ASN A 12 -45.96 -0.42 1.19
CA ASN A 12 -46.66 -1.43 1.98
C ASN A 12 -47.15 -0.93 3.35
N GLY A 13 -47.00 0.37 3.63
CA GLY A 13 -47.41 0.97 4.89
C GLY A 13 -46.64 0.52 6.13
N ILE A 14 -45.47 -0.11 5.95
CA ILE A 14 -44.64 -0.59 7.06
C ILE A 14 -43.48 0.38 7.24
N ALA A 15 -43.36 0.97 8.46
CA ALA A 15 -42.22 1.81 8.81
C ALA A 15 -40.95 0.99 8.93
N THR A 16 -39.83 1.54 8.50
CA THR A 16 -38.52 0.94 8.78
C THR A 16 -38.14 1.23 10.23
N LYS A 17 -37.55 0.27 10.92
CA LYS A 17 -36.98 0.50 12.25
C LYS A 17 -35.64 1.22 12.13
N ALA A 18 -35.36 2.10 13.09
CA ALA A 18 -33.99 2.60 13.26
C ALA A 18 -33.08 1.40 13.49
N ASN A 19 -32.03 1.31 12.70
CA ASN A 19 -31.06 0.22 12.80
C ASN A 19 -29.77 0.78 13.38
N ASP A 20 -29.48 0.44 14.61
CA ASP A 20 -28.28 0.89 15.35
C ASP A 20 -27.05 0.05 15.02
N VAL A 21 -27.26 -1.07 14.32
CA VAL A 21 -26.19 -2.02 13.98
C VAL A 21 -26.16 -2.24 12.48
N LEU A 22 -25.01 -2.06 11.88
CA LEU A 22 -24.79 -2.39 10.47
C LEU A 22 -25.03 -3.88 10.23
N SER A 23 -25.84 -4.22 9.21
CA SER A 23 -26.02 -5.60 8.78
C SER A 23 -24.69 -6.19 8.31
N MET A 24 -24.62 -7.53 8.20
CA MET A 24 -23.43 -8.19 7.66
C MET A 24 -23.14 -7.73 6.22
N ILE A 25 -24.19 -7.51 5.43
CA ILE A 25 -24.10 -7.02 4.05
C ILE A 25 -23.57 -5.58 4.02
N ASP A 26 -24.07 -4.70 4.92
CA ASP A 26 -23.56 -3.33 5.01
C ASP A 26 -22.09 -3.30 5.40
N LYS A 27 -21.70 -4.15 6.36
CA LYS A 27 -20.29 -4.28 6.78
C LYS A 27 -19.41 -4.78 5.63
N GLN A 28 -19.87 -5.77 4.87
CA GLN A 28 -19.15 -6.28 3.71
C GLN A 28 -19.08 -5.24 2.58
N PHE A 29 -20.16 -4.49 2.35
CA PHE A 29 -20.20 -3.46 1.33
C PHE A 29 -19.32 -2.26 1.68
N ILE A 30 -19.38 -1.79 2.93
CA ILE A 30 -18.53 -0.69 3.43
C ILE A 30 -17.05 -1.11 3.45
N ALA A 31 -16.75 -2.35 3.82
CA ALA A 31 -15.40 -2.89 3.77
C ALA A 31 -14.93 -3.23 2.35
N GLY A 32 -15.85 -3.25 1.39
CA GLY A 32 -15.55 -3.56 -0.01
C GLY A 32 -14.80 -2.44 -0.72
N ALA A 33 -13.87 -2.82 -1.59
CA ALA A 33 -13.04 -1.90 -2.37
C ALA A 33 -13.83 -0.93 -3.29
N LYS A 34 -15.13 -1.18 -3.51
CA LYS A 34 -15.99 -0.30 -4.32
C LYS A 34 -16.48 0.94 -3.59
N MET A 35 -16.70 0.87 -2.26
CA MET A 35 -17.27 1.98 -1.50
C MET A 35 -16.20 2.92 -0.97
N TYR A 36 -15.12 2.35 -0.50
CA TYR A 36 -13.91 3.05 -0.11
C TYR A 36 -12.74 2.37 -0.83
N PRO A 37 -12.53 2.67 -2.11
CA PRO A 37 -11.28 2.26 -2.71
C PRO A 37 -10.19 2.81 -1.81
N LYS A 38 -9.43 1.92 -1.18
CA LYS A 38 -8.20 2.35 -0.55
C LYS A 38 -7.45 3.07 -1.66
N THR A 39 -7.22 4.37 -1.48
CA THR A 39 -6.31 5.14 -2.30
C THR A 39 -4.89 4.70 -1.92
N GLY A 40 -4.60 3.49 -2.18
CA GLY A 40 -3.39 2.76 -1.98
C GLY A 40 -3.64 1.46 -2.72
N GLU A 41 -2.84 1.20 -3.69
CA GLU A 41 -3.02 0.14 -4.63
C GLU A 41 -3.16 -1.21 -3.93
N THR A 42 -4.08 -2.03 -4.39
CA THR A 42 -4.14 -3.44 -3.99
C THR A 42 -2.93 -4.15 -4.58
N THR A 43 -2.45 -5.22 -3.98
CA THR A 43 -1.32 -6.02 -4.49
C THR A 43 -1.52 -6.55 -5.91
N THR A 44 -2.77 -6.58 -6.41
CA THR A 44 -3.07 -6.88 -7.82
C THR A 44 -2.60 -5.78 -8.78
N THR A 45 -2.34 -4.56 -8.29
CA THR A 45 -1.83 -3.43 -9.06
C THR A 45 -0.37 -3.09 -8.75
N ALA A 46 0.26 -3.84 -7.82
CA ALA A 46 1.65 -3.63 -7.45
C ALA A 46 2.57 -3.76 -8.68
N VAL A 47 3.44 -2.77 -8.85
CA VAL A 47 4.42 -2.76 -9.93
C VAL A 47 5.50 -3.81 -9.66
N GLU A 48 5.75 -4.70 -10.63
CA GLU A 48 6.80 -5.72 -10.50
C GLU A 48 8.17 -5.08 -10.61
N LEU A 49 9.05 -5.38 -9.65
CA LEU A 49 10.46 -5.00 -9.65
C LEU A 49 11.31 -6.23 -10.01
N GLU A 50 12.08 -6.13 -11.08
CA GLU A 50 13.07 -7.13 -11.43
C GLU A 50 14.28 -7.03 -10.49
N VAL A 51 14.61 -8.13 -9.82
CA VAL A 51 15.81 -8.21 -8.97
C VAL A 51 17.06 -8.11 -9.86
N ASN A 52 18.01 -7.26 -9.45
CA ASN A 52 19.25 -6.97 -10.20
C ASN A 52 19.03 -6.29 -11.57
N ALA A 53 17.86 -5.65 -11.78
CA ALA A 53 17.63 -4.86 -12.99
C ALA A 53 18.78 -3.89 -13.26
N LYS A 54 19.16 -3.73 -14.53
CA LYS A 54 20.21 -2.77 -14.93
C LYS A 54 19.83 -1.33 -14.62
N ARG A 55 18.54 -0.99 -14.77
CA ARG A 55 17.99 0.34 -14.54
C ARG A 55 17.08 0.32 -13.31
N ARG A 56 16.98 1.46 -12.65
CA ARG A 56 16.02 1.70 -11.58
C ARG A 56 14.62 1.90 -12.18
N THR A 57 13.59 1.48 -11.48
CA THR A 57 12.20 1.78 -11.83
C THR A 57 11.89 3.22 -11.38
N ALA A 58 11.48 4.07 -12.32
CA ALA A 58 11.04 5.43 -12.02
C ALA A 58 9.59 5.40 -11.47
N ALA A 59 9.32 6.21 -10.48
CA ALA A 59 8.02 6.35 -9.84
C ALA A 59 7.79 7.77 -9.30
N SER A 60 6.57 8.07 -8.84
CA SER A 60 6.26 9.38 -8.29
C SER A 60 5.10 9.32 -7.30
N ILE A 61 5.23 10.04 -6.20
CA ILE A 61 4.11 10.39 -5.32
C ILE A 61 3.39 11.59 -5.94
N GLY A 62 2.31 11.35 -6.64
CA GLY A 62 1.56 12.36 -7.40
C GLY A 62 0.47 13.07 -6.59
N LYS A 63 0.01 12.45 -5.51
CA LYS A 63 -1.05 12.96 -4.63
C LYS A 63 -0.60 12.96 -3.17
N PHE A 64 -1.18 13.85 -2.38
CA PHE A 64 -0.97 13.83 -0.92
C PHE A 64 -1.51 12.55 -0.31
N GLY A 65 -0.72 11.90 0.54
CA GLY A 65 -1.08 10.65 1.18
C GLY A 65 -1.06 9.41 0.28
N GLU A 66 -0.60 9.53 -0.96
CA GLU A 66 -0.42 8.40 -1.88
C GLU A 66 0.61 7.41 -1.33
N GLU A 67 0.36 6.15 -1.63
CA GLU A 67 1.26 5.04 -1.32
C GLU A 67 1.43 4.20 -2.59
N ASP A 68 2.66 4.12 -3.07
CA ASP A 68 3.01 3.26 -4.20
C ASP A 68 3.30 1.86 -3.71
N LEU A 69 2.80 0.87 -4.40
CA LEU A 69 3.02 -0.53 -4.06
C LEU A 69 3.82 -1.24 -5.15
N PHE A 70 4.90 -1.87 -4.74
CA PHE A 70 5.76 -2.70 -5.57
C PHE A 70 5.78 -4.12 -5.04
N ARG A 71 6.17 -5.05 -5.90
CA ARG A 71 6.46 -6.43 -5.52
C ARG A 71 7.69 -6.94 -6.23
N PHE A 72 8.37 -7.90 -5.63
CA PHE A 72 9.46 -8.65 -6.25
C PHE A 72 9.48 -10.08 -5.75
N THR A 73 10.12 -10.96 -6.51
CA THR A 73 10.31 -12.35 -6.12
C THR A 73 11.78 -12.60 -5.79
N ALA A 74 12.04 -12.99 -4.53
CA ALA A 74 13.33 -13.54 -4.13
C ALA A 74 13.39 -14.99 -4.61
N ALA A 75 14.15 -15.26 -5.66
CA ALA A 75 14.24 -16.59 -6.25
C ALA A 75 14.98 -17.61 -5.37
N SER A 76 15.77 -17.15 -4.41
CA SER A 76 16.53 -17.97 -3.45
C SER A 76 16.83 -17.18 -2.20
N ASP A 77 17.15 -17.88 -1.13
CA ASP A 77 17.60 -17.27 0.11
C ASP A 77 18.85 -16.43 -0.11
N GLY A 78 18.97 -15.34 0.59
CA GLY A 78 20.13 -14.47 0.49
C GLY A 78 19.87 -13.07 1.01
N ARG A 79 20.91 -12.24 0.94
CA ARG A 79 20.81 -10.84 1.33
C ARG A 79 20.31 -10.00 0.16
N TYR A 80 19.22 -9.29 0.41
CA TYR A 80 18.60 -8.39 -0.56
C TYR A 80 18.66 -6.95 -0.03
N GLN A 81 18.86 -6.04 -0.96
CA GLN A 81 18.82 -4.61 -0.71
C GLN A 81 17.77 -3.96 -1.60
N ILE A 82 16.91 -3.18 -0.99
CA ILE A 82 15.92 -2.33 -1.65
C ILE A 82 16.30 -0.89 -1.32
N ASP A 83 16.47 -0.04 -2.30
CA ASP A 83 16.80 1.36 -2.07
C ASP A 83 16.05 2.29 -3.02
N THR A 84 15.78 3.50 -2.56
CA THR A 84 15.22 4.60 -3.35
C THR A 84 16.29 5.63 -3.68
N ARG A 85 16.05 6.44 -4.73
CA ARG A 85 16.87 7.58 -5.14
C ARG A 85 15.99 8.67 -5.70
N GLY A 86 16.33 9.89 -5.39
CA GLY A 86 15.64 11.10 -5.85
C GLY A 86 15.74 12.22 -4.83
N SER A 87 15.08 13.32 -5.11
CA SER A 87 14.97 14.46 -4.18
C SER A 87 13.75 14.36 -3.26
N THR A 88 12.95 13.29 -3.41
CA THR A 88 11.74 13.07 -2.61
C THR A 88 12.11 12.36 -1.33
N ASP A 89 11.64 12.89 -0.22
CA ASP A 89 11.78 12.34 1.11
C ASP A 89 10.85 11.12 1.25
N ILE A 90 11.43 9.92 1.28
CA ILE A 90 10.74 8.64 1.10
C ILE A 90 10.80 7.79 2.36
N VAL A 91 9.63 7.33 2.80
CA VAL A 91 9.49 6.23 3.76
C VAL A 91 9.12 4.96 3.02
N MET A 92 9.81 3.87 3.31
CA MET A 92 9.64 2.57 2.69
C MET A 92 9.36 1.48 3.72
N LYS A 93 8.42 0.58 3.42
CA LYS A 93 8.12 -0.62 4.21
C LYS A 93 8.28 -1.87 3.36
N LEU A 94 8.87 -2.91 3.95
CA LEU A 94 9.01 -4.23 3.35
C LEU A 94 8.11 -5.23 4.07
N PHE A 95 7.32 -5.98 3.30
CA PHE A 95 6.43 -7.03 3.80
C PHE A 95 6.74 -8.36 3.12
N GLY A 96 6.41 -9.46 3.77
CA GLY A 96 6.59 -10.82 3.23
C GLY A 96 7.05 -11.82 4.28
N PRO A 97 7.52 -13.03 3.87
CA PRO A 97 7.34 -13.59 2.53
C PRO A 97 5.88 -13.97 2.27
N ASN A 98 5.43 -13.83 1.02
CA ASN A 98 4.08 -14.20 0.55
C ASN A 98 2.92 -13.56 1.36
N SER A 99 3.18 -12.42 1.98
CA SER A 99 2.23 -11.68 2.82
C SER A 99 2.38 -10.18 2.62
N GLU A 100 1.27 -9.51 2.39
CA GLU A 100 1.18 -8.06 2.21
C GLU A 100 1.14 -7.28 3.53
N THR A 101 0.97 -8.00 4.63
CA THR A 101 0.74 -7.41 5.96
C THR A 101 1.80 -7.80 6.98
N ALA A 102 2.61 -8.84 6.70
CA ALA A 102 3.71 -9.24 7.58
C ALA A 102 4.89 -8.29 7.41
N LEU A 103 4.95 -7.23 8.21
CA LEU A 103 6.02 -6.24 8.19
C LEU A 103 7.36 -6.86 8.59
N ILE A 104 8.37 -6.70 7.74
CA ILE A 104 9.75 -7.16 7.97
C ILE A 104 10.65 -6.01 8.39
N ALA A 105 10.52 -4.86 7.72
CA ALA A 105 11.33 -3.68 7.99
C ALA A 105 10.64 -2.41 7.51
N GLU A 106 11.01 -1.29 8.11
CA GLU A 106 10.67 0.06 7.70
C GLU A 106 11.93 0.92 7.75
N ASP A 107 12.05 1.85 6.82
CA ASP A 107 13.17 2.79 6.73
C ASP A 107 12.76 4.06 6.01
N ASP A 108 13.42 5.18 6.36
CA ASP A 108 13.23 6.48 5.69
C ASP A 108 14.55 7.09 5.21
N ASP A 109 15.56 7.20 6.05
CA ASP A 109 16.78 8.01 5.81
C ASP A 109 18.09 7.21 5.78
N SER A 110 18.05 5.85 5.75
CA SER A 110 19.29 5.04 5.72
C SER A 110 19.97 5.00 4.35
N GLY A 111 19.33 5.57 3.32
CA GLY A 111 19.85 5.68 1.97
C GLY A 111 20.76 6.89 1.75
N VAL A 112 20.76 7.43 0.54
CA VAL A 112 21.47 8.68 0.22
C VAL A 112 20.50 9.83 0.38
N ASP A 113 20.92 10.87 1.11
CA ASP A 113 20.09 12.01 1.49
C ASP A 113 18.83 11.53 2.27
N THR A 114 17.64 11.94 1.89
CA THR A 114 16.35 11.54 2.48
C THR A 114 15.72 10.34 1.76
N ASN A 115 16.56 9.41 1.29
CA ASN A 115 16.08 8.20 0.61
C ASN A 115 16.19 6.97 1.51
N ALA A 116 15.22 6.08 1.38
CA ALA A 116 15.16 4.85 2.16
C ALA A 116 16.09 3.76 1.60
N LEU A 117 16.63 2.93 2.52
CA LEU A 117 17.42 1.75 2.21
C LEU A 117 17.12 0.62 3.19
N ILE A 118 16.56 -0.47 2.72
CA ILE A 118 16.35 -1.69 3.51
C ILE A 118 17.28 -2.78 2.99
N SER A 119 18.11 -3.35 3.88
CA SER A 119 18.95 -4.51 3.59
C SER A 119 18.64 -5.63 4.57
N ARG A 120 18.17 -6.78 4.09
CA ARG A 120 17.73 -7.93 4.90
C ARG A 120 18.10 -9.25 4.26
N ASP A 121 18.32 -10.25 5.11
CA ASP A 121 18.40 -11.63 4.70
C ASP A 121 16.96 -12.14 4.52
N LEU A 122 16.63 -12.54 3.30
CA LEU A 122 15.30 -12.99 2.89
C LEU A 122 15.37 -14.43 2.43
N ILE A 123 14.32 -15.19 2.71
CA ILE A 123 14.12 -16.53 2.14
C ILE A 123 13.44 -16.42 0.77
N ALA A 124 13.48 -17.50 -0.01
CA ALA A 124 12.76 -17.54 -1.29
C ALA A 124 11.27 -17.26 -1.08
N GLY A 125 10.69 -16.39 -1.93
CA GLY A 125 9.27 -15.99 -1.81
C GLY A 125 8.99 -14.66 -2.47
N GLN A 126 7.72 -14.26 -2.44
CA GLN A 126 7.25 -12.98 -2.93
C GLN A 126 7.25 -11.94 -1.79
N TYR A 127 7.72 -10.75 -2.11
CA TYR A 127 7.81 -9.62 -1.17
C TYR A 127 7.11 -8.40 -1.73
N PHE A 128 6.61 -7.56 -0.84
CA PHE A 128 5.88 -6.34 -1.17
C PHE A 128 6.58 -5.15 -0.54
N VAL A 129 6.69 -4.07 -1.30
CA VAL A 129 7.33 -2.83 -0.87
C VAL A 129 6.31 -1.71 -1.00
N GLN A 130 5.97 -1.09 0.11
CA GLN A 130 5.14 0.10 0.16
C GLN A 130 6.04 1.32 0.29
N VAL A 131 5.81 2.31 -0.57
CA VAL A 131 6.57 3.56 -0.62
C VAL A 131 5.62 4.73 -0.47
N ARG A 132 5.96 5.69 0.38
CA ARG A 132 5.20 6.92 0.57
C ARG A 132 6.13 8.10 0.81
N HIS A 133 5.63 9.30 0.66
CA HIS A 133 6.33 10.50 1.12
C HIS A 133 6.33 10.55 2.66
N TYR A 134 7.43 11.01 3.27
CA TYR A 134 7.51 11.24 4.72
C TYR A 134 6.38 12.15 5.19
N ASN A 135 6.23 13.33 4.57
CA ASN A 135 5.11 14.23 4.84
C ASN A 135 3.87 13.83 4.02
N ARG A 136 2.99 13.06 4.62
CA ARG A 136 1.74 12.59 3.98
C ARG A 136 0.75 13.71 3.64
N ALA A 137 0.80 14.82 4.37
CA ALA A 137 -0.20 15.88 4.22
C ALA A 137 0.08 16.83 3.04
N SER A 138 1.35 16.95 2.63
CA SER A 138 1.74 17.92 1.60
C SER A 138 2.84 17.45 0.66
N GLY A 139 3.42 16.25 0.90
CA GLY A 139 4.56 15.75 0.14
C GLY A 139 4.17 15.15 -1.19
N LYS A 140 4.92 15.47 -2.22
CA LYS A 140 4.88 14.90 -3.58
C LYS A 140 6.28 14.91 -4.16
N GLY A 141 6.52 14.10 -5.16
CA GLY A 141 7.78 14.16 -5.89
C GLY A 141 8.10 12.88 -6.65
N ASN A 142 9.14 12.97 -7.44
CA ASN A 142 9.64 11.86 -8.23
C ASN A 142 10.75 11.13 -7.48
N TYR A 143 10.79 9.83 -7.63
CA TYR A 143 11.84 8.98 -7.11
C TYR A 143 12.11 7.80 -8.05
N SER A 144 13.08 6.99 -7.72
CA SER A 144 13.30 5.70 -8.38
C SER A 144 13.64 4.66 -7.35
N ILE A 145 13.22 3.42 -7.60
CA ILE A 145 13.43 2.27 -6.71
C ILE A 145 14.20 1.17 -7.42
N LYS A 146 14.96 0.40 -6.66
CA LYS A 146 15.69 -0.77 -7.15
C LYS A 146 15.77 -1.85 -6.09
N VAL A 147 15.75 -3.11 -6.54
CA VAL A 147 16.02 -4.29 -5.73
C VAL A 147 17.26 -4.98 -6.24
N GLN A 148 18.17 -5.35 -5.33
CA GLN A 148 19.40 -6.08 -5.64
C GLN A 148 19.57 -7.25 -4.67
N ARG A 149 20.06 -8.37 -5.16
CA ARG A 149 20.63 -9.44 -4.34
C ARG A 149 22.12 -9.19 -4.21
N LEU A 150 22.64 -9.16 -2.99
CA LEU A 150 24.03 -8.91 -2.66
C LEU A 150 24.85 -10.22 -2.65
#